data_d55ee10a6e084df65247040522bcd31d
#
_entry.id   d55ee10a6e084df65247040522bcd31d
#
_cell.length_a   1.000
_cell.length_b   1.000
_cell.length_c   1.000
_cell.angle_alpha   90.00
_cell.angle_beta   90.00
_cell.angle_gamma   90.00
#
_symmetry.space_group_name_H-M   'P 1'
#
loop_
_entity.id
_entity.type
_entity.pdbx_description
1 polymer ?
#
loop_
_entity_poly.entity_id
_entity_poly.type
_entity_poly.pdbx_seq_one_letter_code
_entity_poly.pdbx_strand_id
1 'polypeptide(L)'
;LENTAASYPNHLAWHETLEVHELVASQAVALTKMKQFIGNINDGELRSIYDQTIKGLENNLNELLQFFPYAPGPNDVTDTRQVSPAFYAGDLLVFAKTSVRNYAIAITETATPVLRETLRKQLQLAIDTHAKIFDYMYKRGLYPAYNFERLLQNDIRNANRALQMGY
;
A
#
# COMPACT_ATOMS: atom_id res chain seq x y z
N LEU A 1 -10.10 8.40 45.72
CA LEU A 1 -9.37 7.79 44.61
C LEU A 1 -10.06 8.24 43.33
N GLU A 2 -9.59 9.39 42.76
CA GLU A 2 -10.05 9.88 41.48
C GLU A 2 -9.49 8.91 40.41
N ASN A 3 -10.43 8.28 39.69
CA ASN A 3 -10.15 7.43 38.55
C ASN A 3 -9.88 8.36 37.38
N THR A 4 -8.64 8.83 37.20
CA THR A 4 -8.20 9.53 36.00
C THR A 4 -8.10 8.51 34.87
N ALA A 5 -9.24 8.26 34.17
CA ALA A 5 -9.22 7.63 32.90
C ALA A 5 -8.30 8.48 31.98
N ALA A 6 -7.19 7.91 31.52
CA ALA A 6 -6.31 8.57 30.57
C ALA A 6 -7.12 8.93 29.34
N SER A 7 -7.36 10.23 29.11
CA SER A 7 -8.01 10.69 27.89
C SER A 7 -7.02 10.50 26.72
N TYR A 8 -7.39 9.65 25.75
CA TYR A 8 -6.61 9.53 24.54
C TYR A 8 -6.62 10.88 23.77
N PRO A 9 -5.50 11.26 23.14
CA PRO A 9 -5.45 12.44 22.27
C PRO A 9 -6.51 12.36 21.15
N ASN A 10 -6.98 13.51 20.66
CA ASN A 10 -7.95 13.58 19.55
C ASN A 10 -7.27 13.33 18.16
N HIS A 11 -6.14 12.67 18.14
CA HIS A 11 -5.40 12.32 16.93
C HIS A 11 -4.80 10.92 17.05
N LEU A 12 -4.52 10.30 15.90
CA LEU A 12 -3.85 9.00 15.82
C LEU A 12 -2.43 9.08 16.39
N ALA A 13 -1.97 7.98 16.98
CA ALA A 13 -0.54 7.83 17.30
C ALA A 13 0.29 7.70 16.00
N TRP A 14 1.58 8.02 16.07
CA TRP A 14 2.47 8.02 14.90
C TRP A 14 2.52 6.66 14.19
N HIS A 15 2.67 5.57 14.95
CA HIS A 15 2.70 4.22 14.38
C HIS A 15 1.34 3.79 13.79
N GLU A 16 0.21 4.18 14.39
CA GLU A 16 -1.13 3.95 13.82
C GLU A 16 -1.29 4.67 12.49
N THR A 17 -0.85 5.92 12.41
CA THR A 17 -0.89 6.71 11.16
C THR A 17 -0.03 6.06 10.07
N LEU A 18 1.16 5.55 10.41
CA LEU A 18 2.04 4.86 9.47
C LEU A 18 1.44 3.53 8.98
N GLU A 19 0.80 2.76 9.86
CA GLU A 19 0.12 1.52 9.46
C GLU A 19 -1.10 1.81 8.57
N VAL A 20 -1.90 2.82 8.89
CA VAL A 20 -3.01 3.26 8.02
C VAL A 20 -2.49 3.71 6.65
N HIS A 21 -1.38 4.47 6.60
CA HIS A 21 -0.69 4.82 5.36
C HIS A 21 -0.34 3.59 4.52
N GLU A 22 0.35 2.59 5.09
CA GLU A 22 0.77 1.38 4.37
C GLU A 22 -0.45 0.57 3.87
N LEU A 23 -1.52 0.48 4.66
CA LEU A 23 -2.74 -0.21 4.27
C LEU A 23 -3.46 0.51 3.13
N VAL A 24 -3.61 1.83 3.19
CA VAL A 24 -4.26 2.61 2.13
C VAL A 24 -3.45 2.54 0.85
N ALA A 25 -2.12 2.71 0.91
CA ALA A 25 -1.24 2.66 -0.26
C ALA A 25 -1.32 1.30 -0.97
N SER A 26 -1.23 0.19 -0.22
CA SER A 26 -1.27 -1.15 -0.80
C SER A 26 -2.64 -1.51 -1.36
N GLN A 27 -3.73 -1.17 -0.66
CA GLN A 27 -5.09 -1.46 -1.11
C GLN A 27 -5.49 -0.61 -2.33
N ALA A 28 -5.05 0.65 -2.42
CA ALA A 28 -5.28 1.49 -3.59
C ALA A 28 -4.62 0.91 -4.86
N VAL A 29 -3.39 0.41 -4.75
CA VAL A 29 -2.70 -0.29 -5.85
C VAL A 29 -3.46 -1.57 -6.23
N ALA A 30 -3.84 -2.40 -5.25
CA ALA A 30 -4.57 -3.64 -5.49
C ALA A 30 -5.92 -3.38 -6.17
N LEU A 31 -6.69 -2.42 -5.68
CA LEU A 31 -7.99 -2.03 -6.25
C LEU A 31 -7.84 -1.57 -7.71
N THR A 32 -6.86 -0.72 -7.99
CA THR A 32 -6.59 -0.24 -9.35
C THR A 32 -6.29 -1.40 -10.29
N LYS A 33 -5.42 -2.34 -9.90
CA LYS A 33 -5.09 -3.54 -10.69
C LYS A 33 -6.30 -4.42 -10.94
N MET A 34 -7.09 -4.69 -9.90
CA MET A 34 -8.27 -5.55 -10.04
C MET A 34 -9.31 -4.95 -10.97
N LYS A 35 -9.57 -3.64 -10.90
CA LYS A 35 -10.47 -2.94 -11.81
C LYS A 35 -9.97 -2.95 -13.26
N GLN A 36 -8.66 -2.90 -13.49
CA GLN A 36 -8.09 -3.03 -14.84
C GLN A 36 -8.20 -4.46 -15.39
N PHE A 37 -8.12 -5.47 -14.53
CA PHE A 37 -8.03 -6.87 -14.97
C PHE A 37 -9.39 -7.55 -15.12
N ILE A 38 -10.42 -7.15 -14.36
CA ILE A 38 -11.72 -7.81 -14.33
C ILE A 38 -12.37 -7.91 -15.72
N GLY A 39 -12.15 -6.93 -16.60
CA GLY A 39 -12.65 -6.93 -17.97
C GLY A 39 -12.10 -8.08 -18.84
N ASN A 40 -10.92 -8.60 -18.51
CA ASN A 40 -10.24 -9.68 -19.24
C ASN A 40 -10.54 -11.08 -18.67
N ILE A 41 -11.32 -11.19 -17.58
CA ILE A 41 -11.65 -12.46 -16.94
C ILE A 41 -12.89 -13.06 -17.62
N ASN A 42 -12.70 -14.18 -18.31
CA ASN A 42 -13.78 -14.89 -19.00
C ASN A 42 -14.47 -15.94 -18.12
N ASP A 43 -13.79 -16.43 -17.07
CA ASP A 43 -14.37 -17.37 -16.11
C ASP A 43 -15.36 -16.64 -15.19
N GLY A 44 -16.63 -17.09 -15.20
CA GLY A 44 -17.72 -16.42 -14.48
C GLY A 44 -17.58 -16.49 -12.95
N GLU A 45 -17.08 -17.60 -12.42
CA GLU A 45 -16.86 -17.76 -10.98
C GLU A 45 -15.71 -16.87 -10.51
N LEU A 46 -14.58 -16.91 -11.20
CA LEU A 46 -13.43 -16.05 -10.91
C LEU A 46 -13.79 -14.55 -11.03
N ARG A 47 -14.55 -14.18 -12.07
CA ARG A 47 -15.04 -12.81 -12.24
C ARG A 47 -15.92 -12.36 -11.07
N SER A 48 -16.79 -13.24 -10.55
CA SER A 48 -17.61 -12.96 -9.38
C SER A 48 -16.76 -12.73 -8.12
N ILE A 49 -15.70 -13.54 -7.92
CA ILE A 49 -14.75 -13.37 -6.82
C ILE A 49 -14.02 -12.03 -6.94
N TYR A 50 -13.58 -11.65 -8.13
CA TYR A 50 -12.96 -10.34 -8.39
C TYR A 50 -13.90 -9.18 -8.05
N ASP A 51 -15.17 -9.24 -8.50
CA ASP A 51 -16.19 -8.21 -8.21
C ASP A 51 -16.42 -8.05 -6.69
N GLN A 52 -16.56 -9.15 -5.97
CA GLN A 52 -16.69 -9.13 -4.50
C GLN A 52 -15.45 -8.55 -3.83
N THR A 53 -14.26 -8.89 -4.31
CA THR A 53 -12.99 -8.38 -3.77
C THR A 53 -12.83 -6.89 -4.02
N ILE A 54 -13.19 -6.42 -5.23
CA ILE A 54 -13.20 -4.99 -5.59
C ILE A 54 -14.11 -4.21 -4.62
N LYS A 55 -15.36 -4.67 -4.43
CA LYS A 55 -16.31 -4.05 -3.50
C LYS A 55 -15.80 -4.03 -2.05
N GLY A 56 -15.16 -5.12 -1.62
CA GLY A 56 -14.52 -5.18 -0.30
C GLY A 56 -13.40 -4.15 -0.14
N LEU A 57 -12.52 -4.01 -1.13
CA LEU A 57 -11.44 -3.02 -1.11
C LEU A 57 -11.96 -1.58 -1.18
N GLU A 58 -13.02 -1.33 -1.95
CA GLU A 58 -13.69 -0.01 -1.98
C GLU A 58 -14.21 0.38 -0.59
N ASN A 59 -14.89 -0.54 0.11
CA ASN A 59 -15.35 -0.31 1.47
C ASN A 59 -14.20 -0.06 2.43
N ASN A 60 -13.17 -0.91 2.40
CA ASN A 60 -11.99 -0.78 3.26
C ASN A 60 -11.30 0.59 3.08
N LEU A 61 -11.09 1.02 1.83
CA LEU A 61 -10.47 2.32 1.54
C LEU A 61 -11.35 3.47 2.04
N ASN A 62 -12.66 3.42 1.82
CA ASN A 62 -13.57 4.45 2.33
C ASN A 62 -13.55 4.54 3.86
N GLU A 63 -13.45 3.41 4.57
CA GLU A 63 -13.34 3.38 6.03
C GLU A 63 -11.97 3.90 6.49
N LEU A 64 -10.87 3.47 5.89
CA LEU A 64 -9.51 3.89 6.27
C LEU A 64 -9.29 5.39 6.02
N LEU A 65 -9.80 5.94 4.92
CA LEU A 65 -9.67 7.36 4.60
C LEU A 65 -10.30 8.27 5.65
N GLN A 66 -11.30 7.79 6.41
CA GLN A 66 -11.92 8.56 7.49
C GLN A 66 -10.97 8.84 8.66
N PHE A 67 -9.86 8.10 8.77
CA PHE A 67 -8.86 8.32 9.82
C PHE A 67 -7.80 9.36 9.46
N PHE A 68 -7.64 9.72 8.19
CA PHE A 68 -6.63 10.69 7.74
C PHE A 68 -6.79 12.10 8.34
N PRO A 69 -8.03 12.63 8.58
CA PRO A 69 -8.21 13.89 9.28
C PRO A 69 -7.68 13.91 10.73
N TYR A 70 -7.51 12.72 11.31
CA TYR A 70 -6.97 12.55 12.66
C TYR A 70 -5.46 12.29 12.67
N ALA A 71 -4.82 12.25 11.50
CA ALA A 71 -3.37 12.20 11.40
C ALA A 71 -2.76 13.53 11.84
N PRO A 72 -1.58 13.54 12.51
CA PRO A 72 -0.92 14.78 12.87
C PRO A 72 -0.39 15.50 11.61
N GLY A 73 -0.98 16.64 11.22
CA GLY A 73 -0.60 17.49 10.08
C GLY A 73 -1.77 18.13 9.32
N PRO A 74 -1.56 19.16 8.48
CA PRO A 74 -2.62 19.86 7.73
C PRO A 74 -3.04 19.15 6.43
N ASN A 75 -4.31 19.36 5.99
CA ASN A 75 -4.96 18.67 4.87
C ASN A 75 -5.18 19.57 3.65
N ASP A 76 -4.61 19.23 2.48
CA ASP A 76 -5.00 19.78 1.17
C ASP A 76 -4.87 18.73 0.05
N VAL A 77 -5.93 18.51 -0.76
CA VAL A 77 -6.00 17.46 -1.80
C VAL A 77 -6.46 18.04 -3.14
N THR A 78 -5.68 17.84 -4.21
CA THR A 78 -6.07 18.14 -5.61
C THR A 78 -5.98 16.92 -6.51
N ASP A 79 -6.97 16.76 -7.42
CA ASP A 79 -7.25 15.57 -8.26
C ASP A 79 -6.54 15.58 -9.64
N THR A 80 -6.17 14.40 -10.18
CA THR A 80 -5.86 14.19 -11.61
C THR A 80 -6.08 12.75 -12.10
N ARG A 81 -6.76 12.61 -13.26
CA ARG A 81 -7.31 11.37 -13.85
C ARG A 81 -6.41 10.72 -14.91
N GLN A 82 -5.29 10.09 -14.58
CA GLN A 82 -4.57 9.18 -15.52
C GLN A 82 -3.73 8.16 -14.75
N VAL A 83 -3.68 6.90 -15.27
CA VAL A 83 -2.70 5.90 -14.79
C VAL A 83 -1.31 6.44 -15.13
N SER A 84 -0.62 6.92 -14.12
CA SER A 84 0.66 7.62 -14.26
C SER A 84 1.81 6.64 -14.05
N PRO A 85 3.03 6.99 -14.50
CA PRO A 85 4.25 6.24 -14.13
C PRO A 85 4.38 5.98 -12.62
N ALA A 86 3.77 6.84 -11.79
CA ALA A 86 3.70 6.67 -10.35
C ALA A 86 2.95 5.39 -9.92
N PHE A 87 1.91 4.99 -10.66
CA PHE A 87 1.19 3.75 -10.39
C PHE A 87 2.09 2.52 -10.59
N TYR A 88 2.77 2.41 -11.73
CA TYR A 88 3.68 1.29 -12.01
C TYR A 88 4.84 1.23 -11.02
N ALA A 89 5.38 2.37 -10.64
CA ALA A 89 6.43 2.47 -9.63
C ALA A 89 5.92 2.04 -8.25
N GLY A 90 4.71 2.47 -7.86
CA GLY A 90 4.04 2.07 -6.63
C GLY A 90 3.76 0.56 -6.56
N ASP A 91 3.24 -0.02 -7.63
CA ASP A 91 3.01 -1.48 -7.73
C ASP A 91 4.32 -2.26 -7.58
N LEU A 92 5.39 -1.84 -8.24
CA LEU A 92 6.69 -2.47 -8.13
C LEU A 92 7.29 -2.32 -6.71
N LEU A 93 7.08 -1.18 -6.05
CA LEU A 93 7.52 -0.97 -4.67
C LEU A 93 6.79 -1.92 -3.70
N VAL A 94 5.46 -2.05 -3.83
CA VAL A 94 4.65 -2.98 -3.02
C VAL A 94 5.09 -4.43 -3.25
N PHE A 95 5.32 -4.81 -4.51
CA PHE A 95 5.86 -6.13 -4.86
C PHE A 95 7.22 -6.38 -4.20
N ALA A 96 8.15 -5.43 -4.28
CA ALA A 96 9.48 -5.57 -3.71
C ALA A 96 9.44 -5.69 -2.16
N LYS A 97 8.63 -4.86 -1.48
CA LYS A 97 8.39 -4.97 -0.02
C LYS A 97 7.86 -6.36 0.35
N THR A 98 6.85 -6.83 -0.35
CA THR A 98 6.24 -8.14 -0.12
C THR A 98 7.23 -9.27 -0.35
N SER A 99 8.04 -9.19 -1.41
CA SER A 99 9.06 -10.19 -1.73
C SER A 99 10.10 -10.30 -0.62
N VAL A 100 10.61 -9.20 -0.09
CA VAL A 100 11.56 -9.20 1.04
C VAL A 100 10.96 -9.90 2.26
N ARG A 101 9.72 -9.56 2.62
CA ARG A 101 9.01 -10.17 3.76
C ARG A 101 8.81 -11.69 3.54
N ASN A 102 8.37 -12.09 2.35
CA ASN A 102 8.09 -13.50 2.03
C ASN A 102 9.37 -14.34 2.03
N TYR A 103 10.48 -13.86 1.45
CA TYR A 103 11.76 -14.57 1.50
C TYR A 103 12.31 -14.65 2.92
N ALA A 104 12.16 -13.60 3.74
CA ALA A 104 12.60 -13.63 5.13
C ALA A 104 11.85 -14.70 5.93
N ILE A 105 10.52 -14.81 5.74
CA ILE A 105 9.71 -15.86 6.37
C ILE A 105 10.15 -17.24 5.85
N ALA A 106 10.23 -17.43 4.53
CA ALA A 106 10.58 -18.72 3.93
C ALA A 106 11.95 -19.25 4.40
N ILE A 107 12.93 -18.34 4.61
CA ILE A 107 14.27 -18.72 5.11
C ILE A 107 14.18 -19.28 6.52
N THR A 108 13.32 -18.73 7.39
CA THR A 108 13.18 -19.22 8.77
C THR A 108 12.56 -20.61 8.85
N GLU A 109 11.74 -21.00 7.85
CA GLU A 109 11.11 -22.30 7.73
C GLU A 109 11.97 -23.34 6.96
N THR A 110 13.14 -22.92 6.42
CA THR A 110 13.94 -23.76 5.54
C THR A 110 15.00 -24.56 6.30
N ALA A 111 14.84 -25.87 6.37
CA ALA A 111 15.82 -26.80 6.93
C ALA A 111 16.93 -27.17 5.93
N THR A 112 16.62 -27.26 4.62
CA THR A 112 17.54 -27.72 3.57
C THR A 112 18.61 -26.67 3.24
N PRO A 113 19.91 -26.93 3.44
CA PRO A 113 20.96 -25.92 3.25
C PRO A 113 21.03 -25.34 1.84
N VAL A 114 20.89 -26.17 0.81
CA VAL A 114 20.93 -25.74 -0.61
C VAL A 114 19.75 -24.81 -0.93
N LEU A 115 18.55 -25.12 -0.43
CA LEU A 115 17.37 -24.27 -0.60
C LEU A 115 17.56 -22.94 0.15
N ARG A 116 18.08 -22.99 1.38
CA ARG A 116 18.35 -21.78 2.17
C ARG A 116 19.30 -20.83 1.44
N GLU A 117 20.36 -21.36 0.84
CA GLU A 117 21.30 -20.53 0.05
C GLU A 117 20.65 -19.94 -1.19
N THR A 118 19.78 -20.67 -1.86
CA THR A 118 18.99 -20.16 -3.00
C THR A 118 18.08 -19.02 -2.56
N LEU A 119 17.31 -19.19 -1.48
CA LEU A 119 16.43 -18.16 -0.94
C LEU A 119 17.21 -16.93 -0.46
N ARG A 120 18.40 -17.12 0.14
CA ARG A 120 19.27 -16.01 0.54
C ARG A 120 19.67 -15.13 -0.65
N LYS A 121 20.03 -15.74 -1.77
CA LYS A 121 20.37 -15.00 -3.00
C LYS A 121 19.15 -14.24 -3.55
N GLN A 122 18.00 -14.87 -3.52
CA GLN A 122 16.75 -14.27 -4.00
C GLN A 122 16.27 -13.14 -3.07
N LEU A 123 16.44 -13.29 -1.75
CA LEU A 123 16.20 -12.23 -0.78
C LEU A 123 17.09 -11.02 -1.05
N GLN A 124 18.39 -11.25 -1.32
CA GLN A 124 19.30 -10.15 -1.65
C GLN A 124 18.84 -9.40 -2.90
N LEU A 125 18.42 -10.12 -3.95
CA LEU A 125 17.86 -9.49 -5.15
C LEU A 125 16.59 -8.68 -4.85
N ALA A 126 15.72 -9.18 -3.99
CA ALA A 126 14.51 -8.45 -3.57
C ALA A 126 14.84 -7.16 -2.81
N ILE A 127 15.83 -7.20 -1.91
CA ILE A 127 16.35 -6.03 -1.18
C ILE A 127 16.90 -5.00 -2.17
N ASP A 128 17.72 -5.42 -3.12
CA ASP A 128 18.33 -4.53 -4.13
C ASP A 128 17.26 -3.91 -5.04
N THR A 129 16.24 -4.68 -5.40
CA THR A 129 15.10 -4.20 -6.19
C THR A 129 14.31 -3.15 -5.40
N HIS A 130 14.02 -3.41 -4.12
CA HIS A 130 13.36 -2.45 -3.25
C HIS A 130 14.14 -1.13 -3.16
N ALA A 131 15.45 -1.19 -2.93
CA ALA A 131 16.30 -0.01 -2.85
C ALA A 131 16.27 0.82 -4.15
N LYS A 132 16.35 0.16 -5.31
CA LYS A 132 16.31 0.82 -6.62
C LYS A 132 14.98 1.52 -6.90
N ILE A 133 13.85 0.84 -6.64
CA ILE A 133 12.54 1.44 -6.91
C ILE A 133 12.22 2.55 -5.91
N PHE A 134 12.60 2.39 -4.64
CA PHE A 134 12.47 3.45 -3.63
C PHE A 134 13.24 4.71 -4.05
N ASP A 135 14.52 4.57 -4.42
CA ASP A 135 15.37 5.68 -4.87
C ASP A 135 14.81 6.36 -6.13
N TYR A 136 14.31 5.57 -7.09
CA TYR A 136 13.62 6.08 -8.28
C TYR A 136 12.41 6.96 -7.90
N MET A 137 11.55 6.46 -7.01
CA MET A 137 10.34 7.16 -6.59
C MET A 137 10.66 8.40 -5.75
N TYR A 138 11.62 8.28 -4.83
CA TYR A 138 12.05 9.39 -3.99
C TYR A 138 12.59 10.57 -4.82
N LYS A 139 13.52 10.30 -5.74
CA LYS A 139 14.12 11.34 -6.62
C LYS A 139 13.09 12.05 -7.50
N ARG A 140 11.96 11.43 -7.78
CA ARG A 140 10.87 12.00 -8.59
C ARG A 140 9.72 12.58 -7.77
N GLY A 141 9.86 12.63 -6.44
CA GLY A 141 8.81 13.12 -5.54
C GLY A 141 7.54 12.25 -5.51
N LEU A 142 7.61 11.01 -6.04
CA LEU A 142 6.50 10.05 -6.05
C LEU A 142 6.32 9.36 -4.69
N TYR A 143 7.38 9.34 -3.88
CA TYR A 143 7.37 8.81 -2.51
C TYR A 143 8.15 9.77 -1.60
N PRO A 144 7.51 10.82 -1.06
CA PRO A 144 8.15 11.87 -0.28
C PRO A 144 8.40 11.41 1.17
N ALA A 145 9.24 10.39 1.36
CA ALA A 145 9.47 9.66 2.62
C ALA A 145 9.87 10.55 3.82
N TYR A 146 10.47 11.71 3.57
CA TYR A 146 10.88 12.67 4.61
C TYR A 146 9.90 13.83 4.80
N ASN A 147 8.77 13.84 4.06
CA ASN A 147 7.72 14.82 4.20
C ASN A 147 6.39 14.09 4.47
N PHE A 148 6.06 13.96 5.76
CA PHE A 148 4.92 13.20 6.22
C PHE A 148 3.58 13.70 5.67
N GLU A 149 3.38 15.00 5.64
CA GLU A 149 2.18 15.61 5.07
C GLU A 149 1.99 15.24 3.59
N ARG A 150 3.04 15.40 2.78
CA ARG A 150 3.01 15.03 1.35
C ARG A 150 2.81 13.53 1.15
N LEU A 151 3.32 12.69 2.06
CA LEU A 151 3.12 11.24 2.03
C LEU A 151 1.64 10.92 2.17
N LEU A 152 0.96 11.44 3.18
CA LEU A 152 -0.47 11.23 3.41
C LEU A 152 -1.34 11.80 2.29
N GLN A 153 -1.00 12.97 1.76
CA GLN A 153 -1.68 13.55 0.59
C GLN A 153 -1.57 12.66 -0.66
N ASN A 154 -0.43 12.00 -0.88
CA ASN A 154 -0.28 11.04 -1.96
C ASN A 154 -1.20 9.82 -1.78
N ASP A 155 -1.35 9.32 -0.56
CA ASP A 155 -2.23 8.18 -0.27
C ASP A 155 -3.69 8.52 -0.55
N ILE A 156 -4.17 9.65 -0.02
CA ILE A 156 -5.54 10.15 -0.26
C ILE A 156 -5.79 10.25 -1.77
N ARG A 157 -4.86 10.84 -2.51
CA ARG A 157 -4.96 11.02 -3.96
C ARG A 157 -5.02 9.69 -4.71
N ASN A 158 -4.15 8.73 -4.35
CA ASN A 158 -4.11 7.41 -4.98
C ASN A 158 -5.36 6.58 -4.66
N ALA A 159 -5.84 6.63 -3.41
CA ALA A 159 -7.06 5.96 -2.98
C ALA A 159 -8.30 6.53 -3.71
N ASN A 160 -8.45 7.86 -3.76
CA ASN A 160 -9.55 8.50 -4.47
C ASN A 160 -9.54 8.16 -5.96
N ARG A 161 -8.36 8.11 -6.59
CA ARG A 161 -8.23 7.69 -7.99
C ARG A 161 -8.71 6.25 -8.19
N ALA A 162 -8.30 5.33 -7.32
CA ALA A 162 -8.73 3.93 -7.40
C ALA A 162 -10.24 3.76 -7.19
N LEU A 163 -10.82 4.50 -6.25
CA LEU A 163 -12.26 4.49 -5.98
C LEU A 163 -13.08 5.01 -7.17
N GLN A 164 -12.59 6.06 -7.85
CA GLN A 164 -13.28 6.70 -8.99
C GLN A 164 -13.12 5.93 -10.31
N MET A 165 -12.23 4.93 -10.40
CA MET A 165 -12.09 4.11 -11.60
C MET A 165 -13.34 3.29 -11.86
N GLY A 166 -13.88 3.39 -13.11
CA GLY A 166 -14.86 2.44 -13.64
C GLY A 166 -14.22 1.09 -13.98
N TYR A 167 -15.01 0.03 -14.06
CA TYR A 167 -14.60 -1.33 -14.42
C TYR A 167 -15.72 -2.12 -15.12
#